data_7fc4aa94d5352b8bc1ab83e041c6569f
#
_entry.id   7fc4aa94d5352b8bc1ab83e041c6569f
#
_cell.length_a   1.000
_cell.length_b   1.000
_cell.length_c   1.000
_cell.angle_alpha   90.00
_cell.angle_beta   90.00
_cell.angle_gamma   90.00
#
_symmetry.space_group_name_H-M   'P 1'
#
loop_
_entity.id
_entity.type
_entity.pdbx_description
1 polymer ?
#
loop_
_entity_poly.entity_id
_entity_poly.type
_entity_poly.pdbx_seq_one_letter_code
_entity_poly.pdbx_strand_id
1 'polypeptide(L)'
;MNRLLPLGLAVLALAGCANDPAPREQMRLTTQAVEQARAVGADAQIEEMQLAEKKLARAEKNMGEEDYKRARVFAEQAELDAR
;
A
#
# COMPACT_ATOMS: atom_id res chain seq x y z
N MET A 1 14.59 11.19 35.43
CA MET A 1 15.38 11.21 34.19
C MET A 1 14.91 10.18 33.17
N ASN A 2 14.64 8.96 33.58
CA ASN A 2 14.14 7.96 32.66
C ASN A 2 12.76 8.28 32.07
N ARG A 3 12.04 9.20 32.71
CA ARG A 3 10.70 9.58 32.25
C ARG A 3 10.70 10.42 30.98
N LEU A 4 11.83 11.04 30.64
CA LEU A 4 11.92 11.87 29.45
C LEU A 4 12.09 11.03 28.17
N LEU A 5 12.70 9.86 28.28
CA LEU A 5 12.93 8.99 27.12
C LEU A 5 11.65 8.52 26.44
N PRO A 6 10.63 8.03 27.18
CA PRO A 6 9.37 7.62 26.56
C PRO A 6 8.66 8.76 25.83
N LEU A 7 8.73 9.97 26.37
CA LEU A 7 8.11 11.13 25.74
C LEU A 7 8.81 11.49 24.44
N GLY A 8 10.15 11.42 24.41
CA GLY A 8 10.91 11.68 23.20
C GLY A 8 10.59 10.71 22.09
N LEU A 9 10.46 9.43 22.44
CA LEU A 9 10.12 8.40 21.47
C LEU A 9 8.72 8.60 20.90
N ALA A 10 7.75 8.98 21.73
CA ALA A 10 6.38 9.23 21.29
C ALA A 10 6.32 10.38 20.28
N VAL A 11 7.09 11.45 20.53
CA VAL A 11 7.13 12.59 19.61
C VAL A 11 7.73 12.19 18.26
N LEU A 12 8.80 11.40 18.27
CA LEU A 12 9.40 10.92 17.03
C LEU A 12 8.45 10.05 16.22
N ALA A 13 7.68 9.19 16.88
CA ALA A 13 6.69 8.36 16.21
C ALA A 13 5.61 9.20 15.53
N LEU A 14 5.14 10.24 16.19
CA LEU A 14 4.15 11.16 15.63
C LEU A 14 4.70 11.91 14.42
N ALA A 15 5.94 12.38 14.51
CA ALA A 15 6.59 13.07 13.40
C ALA A 15 6.72 12.15 12.19
N GLY A 16 7.04 10.87 12.42
CA GLY A 16 7.12 9.87 11.33
C GLY A 16 5.79 9.63 10.65
N CYS A 17 4.68 9.64 11.41
CA CYS A 17 3.35 9.46 10.84
C CYS A 17 2.88 10.67 10.03
N ALA A 18 3.38 11.88 10.36
CA ALA A 18 2.95 13.10 9.68
C ALA A 18 3.49 13.22 8.25
N ASN A 19 4.61 12.55 7.96
CA ASN A 19 5.29 12.67 6.66
C ASN A 19 5.50 11.27 6.07
N ASP A 20 4.42 10.66 5.58
CA ASP A 20 4.51 9.36 4.93
C ASP A 20 5.25 9.50 3.59
N PRO A 21 6.31 8.71 3.37
CA PRO A 21 6.96 8.69 2.07
C PRO A 21 6.09 7.99 1.03
N ALA A 22 6.37 8.26 -0.24
CA ALA A 22 5.70 7.56 -1.33
C ALA A 22 5.97 6.06 -1.21
N PRO A 23 4.91 5.20 -1.22
CA PRO A 23 5.08 3.76 -1.05
C PRO A 23 5.49 3.08 -2.35
N ARG A 24 6.63 3.46 -2.90
CA ARG A 24 7.07 2.99 -4.21
C ARG A 24 7.36 1.50 -4.23
N GLU A 25 8.00 0.99 -3.17
CA GLU A 25 8.31 -0.43 -3.08
C GLU A 25 7.02 -1.25 -2.96
N GLN A 26 6.06 -0.78 -2.14
CA GLN A 26 4.78 -1.47 -2.02
C GLN A 26 4.04 -1.46 -3.35
N MET A 27 4.06 -0.35 -4.08
CA MET A 27 3.43 -0.26 -5.40
C MET A 27 4.05 -1.26 -6.37
N ARG A 28 5.39 -1.39 -6.35
CA ARG A 28 6.10 -2.35 -7.19
C ARG A 28 5.69 -3.78 -6.86
N LEU A 29 5.66 -4.13 -5.58
CA LEU A 29 5.28 -5.46 -5.14
C LEU A 29 3.83 -5.78 -5.51
N THR A 30 2.94 -4.82 -5.37
CA THR A 30 1.53 -5.00 -5.70
C THR A 30 1.35 -5.21 -7.20
N THR A 31 1.95 -4.36 -8.03
CA THR A 31 1.89 -4.50 -9.47
C THR A 31 2.43 -5.86 -9.90
N GLN A 32 3.54 -6.28 -9.33
CA GLN A 32 4.12 -7.59 -9.63
C GLN A 32 3.18 -8.73 -9.24
N ALA A 33 2.55 -8.63 -8.07
CA ALA A 33 1.62 -9.67 -7.63
C ALA A 33 0.41 -9.78 -8.56
N VAL A 34 -0.14 -8.65 -9.01
CA VAL A 34 -1.26 -8.64 -9.94
C VAL A 34 -0.85 -9.24 -11.28
N GLU A 35 0.32 -8.88 -11.80
CA GLU A 35 0.81 -9.42 -13.06
C GLU A 35 1.08 -10.91 -12.98
N GLN A 36 1.66 -11.38 -11.87
CA GLN A 36 1.89 -12.81 -11.66
C GLN A 36 0.59 -13.58 -11.59
N ALA A 37 -0.42 -13.03 -10.92
CA ALA A 37 -1.74 -13.69 -10.87
C ALA A 37 -2.32 -13.85 -12.25
N ARG A 38 -2.21 -12.85 -13.12
CA ARG A 38 -2.68 -12.96 -14.51
C ARG A 38 -1.88 -14.00 -15.28
N ALA A 39 -0.57 -14.03 -15.09
CA ALA A 39 0.30 -14.92 -15.83
C ALA A 39 0.02 -16.40 -15.53
N VAL A 40 -0.39 -16.72 -14.30
CA VAL A 40 -0.72 -18.09 -13.93
C VAL A 40 -2.17 -18.44 -14.22
N GLY A 41 -2.87 -17.62 -14.98
CA GLY A 41 -4.20 -17.94 -15.46
C GLY A 41 -5.35 -17.42 -14.60
N ALA A 42 -5.08 -16.46 -13.70
CA ALA A 42 -6.19 -15.83 -12.98
C ALA A 42 -7.04 -15.05 -13.96
N ASP A 43 -8.30 -15.47 -14.07
CA ASP A 43 -9.25 -14.85 -14.99
C ASP A 43 -9.68 -13.49 -14.44
N ALA A 44 -9.81 -12.49 -15.32
CA ALA A 44 -10.36 -11.20 -14.96
C ALA A 44 -11.80 -11.28 -14.45
N GLN A 45 -12.48 -12.42 -14.70
CA GLN A 45 -13.82 -12.67 -14.18
C GLN A 45 -13.83 -13.13 -12.72
N ILE A 46 -12.69 -13.54 -12.19
CA ILE A 46 -12.61 -13.95 -10.79
C ILE A 46 -12.75 -12.72 -9.91
N GLU A 47 -13.63 -12.78 -8.92
CA GLU A 47 -13.96 -11.64 -8.07
C GLU A 47 -12.72 -11.06 -7.38
N GLU A 48 -11.85 -11.93 -6.84
CA GLU A 48 -10.64 -11.49 -6.16
C GLU A 48 -9.72 -10.73 -7.11
N MET A 49 -9.63 -11.16 -8.35
CA MET A 49 -8.81 -10.50 -9.35
C MET A 49 -9.36 -9.12 -9.70
N GLN A 50 -10.68 -9.03 -9.84
CA GLN A 50 -11.33 -7.75 -10.09
C GLN A 50 -11.10 -6.76 -8.95
N LEU A 51 -11.18 -7.25 -7.71
CA LEU A 51 -10.90 -6.43 -6.54
C LEU A 51 -9.45 -5.97 -6.50
N ALA A 52 -8.51 -6.86 -6.82
CA ALA A 52 -7.10 -6.52 -6.84
C ALA A 52 -6.83 -5.42 -7.86
N GLU A 53 -7.35 -5.55 -9.06
CA GLU A 53 -7.16 -4.57 -10.11
C GLU A 53 -7.79 -3.21 -9.75
N LYS A 54 -8.98 -3.25 -9.17
CA LYS A 54 -9.68 -2.03 -8.76
C LYS A 54 -8.89 -1.29 -7.66
N LYS A 55 -8.39 -2.03 -6.68
CA LYS A 55 -7.62 -1.44 -5.58
C LYS A 55 -6.27 -0.93 -6.06
N LEU A 56 -5.64 -1.63 -7.00
CA LEU A 56 -4.39 -1.14 -7.59
C LEU A 56 -4.63 0.18 -8.32
N ALA A 57 -5.72 0.27 -9.09
CA ALA A 57 -6.07 1.51 -9.77
C ALA A 57 -6.29 2.66 -8.78
N ARG A 58 -6.93 2.38 -7.63
CA ARG A 58 -7.11 3.38 -6.57
C ARG A 58 -5.77 3.81 -6.00
N ALA A 59 -4.86 2.85 -5.77
CA ALA A 59 -3.54 3.17 -5.26
C ALA A 59 -2.77 4.06 -6.22
N GLU A 60 -2.82 3.76 -7.51
CA GLU A 60 -2.16 4.57 -8.53
C GLU A 60 -2.72 5.98 -8.57
N LYS A 61 -4.04 6.13 -8.44
CA LYS A 61 -4.68 7.44 -8.38
C LYS A 61 -4.19 8.21 -7.14
N ASN A 62 -4.16 7.54 -5.99
CA ASN A 62 -3.68 8.18 -4.77
C ASN A 62 -2.20 8.59 -4.88
N MET A 63 -1.39 7.81 -5.59
CA MET A 63 0.00 8.20 -5.86
C MET A 63 0.07 9.49 -6.66
N GLY A 64 -0.77 9.61 -7.68
CA GLY A 64 -0.83 10.82 -8.49
C GLY A 64 -1.28 12.05 -7.71
N GLU A 65 -2.10 11.85 -6.70
CA GLU A 65 -2.61 12.90 -5.82
C GLU A 65 -1.71 13.15 -4.61
N GLU A 66 -0.59 12.43 -4.53
CA GLU A 66 0.34 12.48 -3.40
C GLU A 66 -0.30 12.07 -2.06
N ASP A 67 -1.40 11.32 -2.12
CA ASP A 67 -2.03 10.74 -0.93
C ASP A 67 -1.38 9.39 -0.64
N TYR A 68 -0.16 9.45 -0.14
CA TYR A 68 0.67 8.25 -0.01
C TYR A 68 0.19 7.29 1.06
N LYS A 69 -0.49 7.79 2.07
CA LYS A 69 -1.04 6.94 3.10
C LYS A 69 -2.14 6.03 2.53
N ARG A 70 -3.07 6.59 1.77
CA ARG A 70 -4.12 5.81 1.11
C ARG A 70 -3.56 4.93 0.01
N ALA A 71 -2.58 5.43 -0.73
CA ALA A 71 -1.94 4.64 -1.77
C ALA A 71 -1.36 3.36 -1.18
N ARG A 72 -0.67 3.45 -0.05
CA ARG A 72 -0.08 2.28 0.60
C ARG A 72 -1.16 1.30 1.05
N VAL A 73 -2.24 1.80 1.67
CA VAL A 73 -3.32 0.92 2.14
C VAL A 73 -3.96 0.17 0.98
N PHE A 74 -4.32 0.85 -0.10
CA PHE A 74 -4.93 0.20 -1.24
C PHE A 74 -3.97 -0.75 -1.95
N ALA A 75 -2.68 -0.39 -2.03
CA ALA A 75 -1.68 -1.26 -2.63
C ALA A 75 -1.52 -2.55 -1.85
N GLU A 76 -1.46 -2.47 -0.53
CA GLU A 76 -1.36 -3.65 0.33
C GLU A 76 -2.59 -4.55 0.17
N GLN A 77 -3.78 -3.95 0.13
CA GLN A 77 -5.01 -4.71 -0.08
C GLN A 77 -5.04 -5.39 -1.45
N ALA A 78 -4.60 -4.67 -2.49
CA ALA A 78 -4.55 -5.23 -3.83
C ALA A 78 -3.58 -6.42 -3.90
N GLU A 79 -2.45 -6.32 -3.23
CA GLU A 79 -1.48 -7.41 -3.19
C GLU A 79 -2.08 -8.65 -2.55
N LEU A 80 -2.80 -8.47 -1.43
CA LEU A 80 -3.45 -9.60 -0.76
C LEU A 80 -4.54 -10.22 -1.62
N ASP A 81 -5.33 -9.41 -2.31
CA ASP A 81 -6.39 -9.92 -3.17
C ASP A 81 -5.83 -10.65 -4.39
N ALA A 82 -4.65 -10.26 -4.88
CA ALA A 82 -4.00 -10.88 -6.02
C ALA A 82 -3.36 -12.23 -5.69
N ARG A 83 -3.10 -12.48 -4.42
CA ARG A 83 -2.52 -13.78 -4.01
C ARG A 83 -3.63 -14.83 -3.97
#